data_2890127dcef9af4c859d2d20ebc0f085
#
_entry.id   2890127dcef9af4c859d2d20ebc0f085
#
_cell.length_a   1.000
_cell.length_b   1.000
_cell.length_c   1.000
_cell.angle_alpha   90.00
_cell.angle_beta   90.00
_cell.angle_gamma   90.00
#
_symmetry.space_group_name_H-M   'P 1'
#
loop_
_entity.id
_entity.type
_entity.pdbx_description
1 polymer ?
#
loop_
_entity_poly.entity_id
_entity_poly.type
_entity_poly.pdbx_seq_one_letter_code
_entity_poly.pdbx_strand_id
1 'polypeptide(L)'
;GQGAGLLMIIGGFVMSFVVRATAESSKGILAVFVFAGLMGGGLGPTLSAYLMIYSNGAAILAQALGVTGLIFLSLSGYALTTGKNFNFLGGFLATGMMVMLVAMIANIFLQIPAMSLAISGAVIMLMSGFILYDTSRIVNGGERNYIMATISLYLSIFNLFIHLLNLIGALTGRD
;
A
#
# COMPACT_ATOMS: atom_id res chain seq x y z
N GLY A 1 -10.89 19.21 -0.27
CA GLY A 1 -9.71 19.67 -0.98
C GLY A 1 -8.47 18.85 -0.66
N GLN A 2 -7.37 19.16 -1.34
CA GLN A 2 -6.10 18.43 -1.18
C GLN A 2 -5.55 18.52 0.25
N GLY A 3 -5.74 19.65 0.92
CA GLY A 3 -5.31 19.83 2.30
C GLY A 3 -6.02 18.89 3.27
N ALA A 4 -7.31 18.67 3.09
CA ALA A 4 -8.08 17.74 3.91
C ALA A 4 -7.61 16.29 3.69
N GLY A 5 -7.31 15.90 2.44
CA GLY A 5 -6.77 14.58 2.12
C GLY A 5 -5.41 14.35 2.78
N LEU A 6 -4.52 15.34 2.71
CA LEU A 6 -3.20 15.26 3.35
C LEU A 6 -3.33 15.11 4.87
N LEU A 7 -4.21 15.91 5.49
CA LEU A 7 -4.46 15.82 6.93
C LEU A 7 -5.01 14.43 7.32
N MET A 8 -5.88 13.85 6.50
CA MET A 8 -6.40 12.50 6.73
C MET A 8 -5.29 11.43 6.65
N ILE A 9 -4.38 11.54 5.68
CA ILE A 9 -3.25 10.62 5.56
C ILE A 9 -2.30 10.75 6.75
N ILE A 10 -1.99 11.99 7.16
CA ILE A 10 -1.18 12.22 8.36
C ILE A 10 -1.88 11.66 9.60
N GLY A 11 -3.19 11.91 9.73
CA GLY A 11 -3.99 11.34 10.81
C GLY A 11 -3.98 9.81 10.80
N GLY A 12 -4.09 9.21 9.64
CA GLY A 12 -3.98 7.76 9.47
C GLY A 12 -2.61 7.23 9.89
N PHE A 13 -1.54 7.93 9.51
CA PHE A 13 -0.19 7.57 9.93
C PHE A 13 -0.05 7.61 11.46
N VAL A 14 -0.54 8.68 12.09
CA VAL A 14 -0.57 8.78 13.56
C VAL A 14 -1.40 7.65 14.17
N MET A 15 -2.56 7.37 13.58
CA MET A 15 -3.42 6.25 14.03
C MET A 15 -2.73 4.90 13.93
N SER A 16 -1.77 4.72 13.01
CA SER A 16 -1.03 3.45 12.94
C SER A 16 -0.29 3.14 14.25
N PHE A 17 0.22 4.14 14.93
CA PHE A 17 0.84 3.97 16.24
C PHE A 17 -0.19 3.64 17.33
N VAL A 18 -1.37 4.26 17.26
CA VAL A 18 -2.48 3.95 18.18
C VAL A 18 -2.95 2.52 17.98
N VAL A 19 -3.07 2.06 16.73
CA VAL A 19 -3.42 0.67 16.42
C VAL A 19 -2.41 -0.29 17.05
N ARG A 20 -1.12 -0.02 16.90
CA ARG A 20 -0.06 -0.85 17.50
C ARG A 20 -0.14 -0.87 19.03
N ALA A 21 -0.39 0.28 19.62
CA ALA A 21 -0.50 0.41 21.09
C ALA A 21 -1.73 -0.30 21.66
N THR A 22 -2.80 -0.43 20.87
CA THR A 22 -4.08 -1.04 21.30
C THR A 22 -4.33 -2.42 20.68
N ALA A 23 -3.33 -2.99 20.00
CA ALA A 23 -3.48 -4.22 19.22
C ALA A 23 -3.92 -5.43 20.06
N GLU A 24 -3.60 -5.44 21.34
CA GLU A 24 -3.96 -6.53 22.25
C GLU A 24 -5.26 -6.29 23.04
N SER A 25 -5.98 -5.21 22.71
CA SER A 25 -7.25 -4.87 23.35
C SER A 25 -8.38 -4.75 22.33
N SER A 26 -9.62 -4.78 22.81
CA SER A 26 -10.80 -4.57 21.97
C SER A 26 -10.83 -3.18 21.32
N LYS A 27 -10.17 -2.21 21.91
CA LYS A 27 -10.01 -0.85 21.35
C LYS A 27 -9.22 -0.85 20.03
N GLY A 28 -8.37 -1.85 19.83
CA GLY A 28 -7.61 -2.01 18.60
C GLY A 28 -8.49 -2.18 17.35
N ILE A 29 -9.64 -2.85 17.49
CA ILE A 29 -10.58 -3.02 16.38
C ILE A 29 -11.11 -1.66 15.93
N LEU A 30 -11.55 -0.82 16.86
CA LEU A 30 -12.01 0.53 16.57
C LEU A 30 -10.88 1.37 15.95
N ALA A 31 -9.68 1.26 16.50
CA ALA A 31 -8.51 1.98 16.00
C ALA A 31 -8.19 1.60 14.54
N VAL A 32 -8.31 0.31 14.16
CA VAL A 32 -8.13 -0.15 12.78
C VAL A 32 -9.17 0.49 11.85
N PHE A 33 -10.44 0.54 12.26
CA PHE A 33 -11.47 1.17 11.43
C PHE A 33 -11.23 2.66 11.23
N VAL A 34 -10.83 3.37 12.28
CA VAL A 34 -10.48 4.80 12.18
C VAL A 34 -9.27 4.99 11.27
N PHE A 35 -8.24 4.17 11.43
CA PHE A 35 -7.06 4.17 10.58
C PHE A 35 -7.44 3.97 9.11
N ALA A 36 -8.21 2.92 8.81
CA ALA A 36 -8.61 2.59 7.44
C ALA A 36 -9.45 3.70 6.82
N GLY A 37 -10.37 4.27 7.60
CA GLY A 37 -11.20 5.39 7.15
C GLY A 37 -10.39 6.64 6.84
N LEU A 38 -9.43 6.99 7.69
CA LEU A 38 -8.56 8.14 7.45
C LEU A 38 -7.67 7.94 6.22
N MET A 39 -7.06 6.77 6.09
CA MET A 39 -6.20 6.47 4.95
C MET A 39 -7.00 6.44 3.64
N GLY A 40 -8.15 5.76 3.64
CA GLY A 40 -9.00 5.68 2.47
C GLY A 40 -9.61 7.03 2.08
N GLY A 41 -10.10 7.79 3.07
CA GLY A 41 -10.63 9.13 2.84
C GLY A 41 -9.58 10.10 2.31
N GLY A 42 -8.33 9.94 2.76
CA GLY A 42 -7.21 10.74 2.29
C GLY A 42 -6.87 10.54 0.81
N LEU A 43 -7.29 9.41 0.22
CA LEU A 43 -7.15 9.17 -1.22
C LEU A 43 -8.17 9.94 -2.07
N GLY A 44 -9.25 10.42 -1.49
CA GLY A 44 -10.33 11.09 -2.22
C GLY A 44 -9.84 12.15 -3.20
N PRO A 45 -9.03 13.13 -2.77
CA PRO A 45 -8.49 14.15 -3.68
C PRO A 45 -7.65 13.57 -4.81
N THR A 46 -6.85 12.54 -4.55
CA THR A 46 -6.04 11.86 -5.57
C THR A 46 -6.94 11.19 -6.60
N LEU A 47 -7.95 10.44 -6.17
CA LEU A 47 -8.89 9.77 -7.06
C LEU A 47 -9.67 10.80 -7.91
N SER A 48 -10.13 11.87 -7.28
CA SER A 48 -10.80 12.96 -7.97
C SER A 48 -9.92 13.60 -9.03
N ALA A 49 -8.64 13.80 -8.73
CA ALA A 49 -7.69 14.36 -9.68
C ALA A 49 -7.54 13.47 -10.92
N TYR A 50 -7.45 12.16 -10.76
CA TYR A 50 -7.39 11.23 -11.90
C TYR A 50 -8.65 11.30 -12.76
N LEU A 51 -9.83 11.41 -12.14
CA LEU A 51 -11.08 11.53 -12.86
C LEU A 51 -11.22 12.85 -13.62
N MET A 52 -10.60 13.91 -13.12
CA MET A 52 -10.67 15.24 -13.76
C MET A 52 -9.59 15.43 -14.82
N ILE A 53 -8.39 14.91 -14.61
CA ILE A 53 -7.23 15.13 -15.47
C ILE A 53 -7.29 14.23 -16.71
N TYR A 54 -7.65 12.97 -16.53
CA TYR A 54 -7.62 11.98 -17.60
C TYR A 54 -9.03 11.67 -18.12
N SER A 55 -9.20 11.72 -19.44
CA SER A 55 -10.48 11.32 -20.06
C SER A 55 -10.82 9.86 -19.79
N ASN A 56 -9.81 9.00 -19.59
CA ASN A 56 -9.96 7.61 -19.22
C ASN A 56 -9.68 7.35 -17.72
N GLY A 57 -9.84 8.36 -16.88
CA GLY A 57 -9.54 8.28 -15.44
C GLY A 57 -10.26 7.14 -14.73
N ALA A 58 -11.55 6.94 -15.04
CA ALA A 58 -12.33 5.85 -14.46
C ALA A 58 -11.76 4.47 -14.83
N ALA A 59 -11.31 4.30 -16.07
CA ALA A 59 -10.66 3.05 -16.49
C ALA A 59 -9.33 2.83 -15.78
N ILE A 60 -8.54 3.89 -15.58
CA ILE A 60 -7.28 3.82 -14.83
C ILE A 60 -7.54 3.35 -13.39
N LEU A 61 -8.53 3.94 -12.73
CA LEU A 61 -8.90 3.55 -11.35
C LEU A 61 -9.35 2.09 -11.29
N ALA A 62 -10.21 1.67 -12.22
CA ALA A 62 -10.69 0.29 -12.28
C ALA A 62 -9.56 -0.71 -12.53
N GLN A 63 -8.63 -0.40 -13.41
CA GLN A 63 -7.47 -1.24 -13.69
C GLN A 63 -6.54 -1.33 -12.46
N ALA A 64 -6.28 -0.21 -11.78
CA ALA A 64 -5.45 -0.20 -10.59
C ALA A 64 -6.06 -1.05 -9.47
N LEU A 65 -7.37 -0.94 -9.26
CA LEU A 65 -8.10 -1.76 -8.28
C LEU A 65 -8.07 -3.24 -8.67
N GLY A 66 -8.33 -3.54 -9.94
CA GLY A 66 -8.35 -4.92 -10.45
C GLY A 66 -6.99 -5.60 -10.30
N VAL A 67 -5.93 -4.93 -10.71
CA VAL A 67 -4.56 -5.47 -10.61
C VAL A 67 -4.14 -5.62 -9.14
N THR A 68 -4.47 -4.64 -8.29
CA THR A 68 -4.22 -4.73 -6.85
C THR A 68 -4.89 -5.98 -6.26
N GLY A 69 -6.17 -6.19 -6.57
CA GLY A 69 -6.92 -7.36 -6.13
C GLY A 69 -6.33 -8.67 -6.63
N LEU A 70 -5.92 -8.72 -7.91
CA LEU A 70 -5.30 -9.90 -8.50
C LEU A 70 -3.97 -10.25 -7.82
N ILE A 71 -3.12 -9.26 -7.60
CA ILE A 71 -1.83 -9.46 -6.91
C ILE A 71 -2.06 -9.96 -5.49
N PHE A 72 -2.95 -9.29 -4.76
CA PHE A 72 -3.26 -9.68 -3.39
C PHE A 72 -3.80 -11.10 -3.29
N LEU A 73 -4.83 -11.42 -4.07
CA LEU A 73 -5.45 -12.74 -4.04
C LEU A 73 -4.50 -13.85 -4.51
N SER A 74 -3.72 -13.58 -5.56
CA SER A 74 -2.78 -14.56 -6.11
C SER A 74 -1.67 -14.89 -5.12
N LEU A 75 -1.04 -13.87 -4.53
CA LEU A 75 0.08 -14.07 -3.62
C LEU A 75 -0.37 -14.60 -2.25
N SER A 76 -1.45 -14.07 -1.71
CA SER A 76 -2.04 -14.58 -0.46
C SER A 76 -2.54 -16.00 -0.64
N GLY A 77 -3.22 -16.28 -1.75
CA GLY A 77 -3.67 -17.63 -2.09
C GLY A 77 -2.51 -18.61 -2.23
N TYR A 78 -1.43 -18.19 -2.88
CA TYR A 78 -0.22 -19.01 -2.99
C TYR A 78 0.39 -19.33 -1.62
N ALA A 79 0.55 -18.33 -0.75
CA ALA A 79 1.09 -18.53 0.59
C ALA A 79 0.18 -19.42 1.44
N LEU A 80 -1.14 -19.25 1.34
CA LEU A 80 -2.12 -20.06 2.07
C LEU A 80 -2.10 -21.52 1.63
N THR A 81 -2.05 -21.78 0.32
CA THR A 81 -2.14 -23.15 -0.23
C THR A 81 -0.84 -23.93 -0.10
N THR A 82 0.31 -23.28 -0.26
CA THR A 82 1.61 -23.96 -0.18
C THR A 82 2.13 -24.07 1.25
N GLY A 83 1.74 -23.15 2.14
CA GLY A 83 2.25 -23.09 3.51
C GLY A 83 3.75 -22.82 3.61
N LYS A 84 4.39 -22.42 2.50
CA LYS A 84 5.84 -22.15 2.48
C LYS A 84 6.18 -20.98 3.39
N ASN A 85 7.35 -21.05 4.01
CA ASN A 85 7.85 -20.00 4.90
C ASN A 85 8.72 -19.02 4.10
N PHE A 86 8.26 -17.78 3.99
CA PHE A 86 8.97 -16.71 3.30
C PHE A 86 9.63 -15.71 4.26
N ASN A 87 9.89 -16.11 5.50
CA ASN A 87 10.53 -15.24 6.51
C ASN A 87 11.91 -14.73 6.06
N PHE A 88 12.61 -15.47 5.19
CA PHE A 88 13.90 -15.06 4.65
C PHE A 88 13.82 -13.77 3.81
N LEU A 89 12.63 -13.40 3.33
CA LEU A 89 12.44 -12.16 2.56
C LEU A 89 12.45 -10.91 3.43
N GLY A 90 12.23 -11.03 4.74
CA GLY A 90 12.02 -9.88 5.63
C GLY A 90 13.13 -8.85 5.55
N GLY A 91 14.38 -9.26 5.66
CA GLY A 91 15.54 -8.36 5.58
C GLY A 91 15.68 -7.69 4.22
N PHE A 92 15.50 -8.46 3.15
CA PHE A 92 15.56 -7.93 1.77
C PHE A 92 14.46 -6.89 1.52
N LEU A 93 13.24 -7.20 1.92
CA LEU A 93 12.09 -6.29 1.75
C LEU A 93 12.25 -5.01 2.57
N ALA A 94 12.69 -5.12 3.82
CA ALA A 94 12.94 -3.95 4.67
C ALA A 94 14.04 -3.07 4.08
N THR A 95 15.14 -3.65 3.64
CA THR A 95 16.24 -2.91 3.00
C THR A 95 15.78 -2.25 1.70
N GLY A 96 15.05 -2.99 0.87
CA GLY A 96 14.48 -2.46 -0.37
C GLY A 96 13.57 -1.27 -0.12
N MET A 97 12.74 -1.35 0.92
CA MET A 97 11.85 -0.26 1.29
C MET A 97 12.60 0.99 1.75
N MET A 98 13.67 0.81 2.53
CA MET A 98 14.53 1.93 2.94
C MET A 98 15.17 2.61 1.73
N VAL A 99 15.67 1.81 0.76
CA VAL A 99 16.23 2.34 -0.49
C VAL A 99 15.19 3.14 -1.26
N MET A 100 13.96 2.60 -1.35
CA MET A 100 12.88 3.30 -2.07
C MET A 100 12.46 4.59 -1.36
N LEU A 101 12.45 4.62 -0.03
CA LEU A 101 12.16 5.85 0.71
C LEU A 101 13.20 6.94 0.43
N VAL A 102 14.49 6.58 0.42
CA VAL A 102 15.56 7.50 0.06
C VAL A 102 15.39 7.98 -1.38
N ALA A 103 15.08 7.08 -2.31
CA ALA A 103 14.84 7.42 -3.71
C ALA A 103 13.65 8.36 -3.88
N MET A 104 12.55 8.12 -3.16
CA MET A 104 11.37 9.01 -3.19
C MET A 104 11.73 10.41 -2.70
N ILE A 105 12.42 10.50 -1.58
CA ILE A 105 12.85 11.79 -1.01
C ILE A 105 13.76 12.52 -2.01
N ALA A 106 14.75 11.81 -2.57
CA ALA A 106 15.65 12.38 -3.58
C ALA A 106 14.87 12.89 -4.79
N ASN A 107 13.85 12.15 -5.24
CA ASN A 107 13.08 12.55 -6.42
C ASN A 107 12.17 13.76 -6.18
N ILE A 108 11.83 14.08 -4.95
CA ILE A 108 11.13 15.32 -4.61
C ILE A 108 11.97 16.53 -5.04
N PHE A 109 13.29 16.45 -4.87
CA PHE A 109 14.21 17.51 -5.25
C PHE A 109 14.62 17.43 -6.72
N LEU A 110 14.83 16.23 -7.24
CA LEU A 110 15.30 16.00 -8.61
C LEU A 110 14.18 16.15 -9.64
N GLN A 111 12.97 15.83 -9.29
CA GLN A 111 11.76 15.94 -10.13
C GLN A 111 11.92 15.26 -11.50
N ILE A 112 12.47 14.05 -11.50
CA ILE A 112 12.68 13.25 -12.71
C ILE A 112 11.46 12.33 -12.92
N PRO A 113 10.65 12.54 -13.97
CA PRO A 113 9.45 11.70 -14.20
C PRO A 113 9.76 10.21 -14.41
N ALA A 114 10.82 9.90 -15.14
CA ALA A 114 11.24 8.52 -15.36
C ALA A 114 11.64 7.83 -14.05
N MET A 115 12.25 8.56 -13.12
CA MET A 115 12.61 8.04 -11.80
C MET A 115 11.36 7.74 -10.98
N SER A 116 10.33 8.59 -11.06
CA SER A 116 9.04 8.34 -10.41
C SER A 116 8.41 7.02 -10.87
N LEU A 117 8.45 6.73 -12.17
CA LEU A 117 7.92 5.49 -12.72
C LEU A 117 8.75 4.27 -12.28
N ALA A 118 10.07 4.40 -12.27
CA ALA A 118 10.96 3.34 -11.80
C ALA A 118 10.73 3.03 -10.32
N ILE A 119 10.56 4.05 -9.50
CA ILE A 119 10.24 3.90 -8.08
C ILE A 119 8.89 3.19 -7.92
N SER A 120 7.87 3.59 -8.67
CA SER A 120 6.55 2.95 -8.62
C SER A 120 6.63 1.46 -8.98
N GLY A 121 7.35 1.11 -10.02
CA GLY A 121 7.57 -0.29 -10.39
C GLY A 121 8.27 -1.08 -9.29
N ALA A 122 9.31 -0.51 -8.70
CA ALA A 122 10.06 -1.15 -7.62
C ALA A 122 9.20 -1.33 -6.36
N VAL A 123 8.41 -0.31 -5.99
CA VAL A 123 7.51 -0.39 -4.82
C VAL A 123 6.40 -1.42 -5.05
N ILE A 124 5.86 -1.51 -6.27
CA ILE A 124 4.87 -2.55 -6.61
C ILE A 124 5.44 -3.94 -6.34
N MET A 125 6.68 -4.20 -6.75
CA MET A 125 7.35 -5.47 -6.49
C MET A 125 7.58 -5.70 -4.99
N LEU A 126 8.03 -4.68 -4.27
CA LEU A 126 8.28 -4.76 -2.83
C LEU A 126 6.98 -5.01 -2.06
N MET A 127 5.89 -4.30 -2.39
CA MET A 127 4.60 -4.50 -1.72
C MET A 127 4.03 -5.88 -2.01
N SER A 128 4.22 -6.38 -3.23
CA SER A 128 3.86 -7.76 -3.58
C SER A 128 4.64 -8.76 -2.71
N GLY A 129 5.94 -8.54 -2.54
CA GLY A 129 6.78 -9.32 -1.64
C GLY A 129 6.33 -9.25 -0.18
N PHE A 130 5.94 -8.07 0.30
CA PHE A 130 5.40 -7.92 1.66
C PHE A 130 4.08 -8.65 1.85
N ILE A 131 3.19 -8.65 0.86
CA ILE A 131 1.93 -9.41 0.92
C ILE A 131 2.24 -10.91 1.08
N LEU A 132 3.17 -11.41 0.29
CA LEU A 132 3.61 -12.81 0.37
C LEU A 132 4.23 -13.12 1.74
N TYR A 133 5.13 -12.25 2.20
CA TYR A 133 5.81 -12.36 3.50
C TYR A 133 4.82 -12.32 4.67
N ASP A 134 3.93 -11.34 4.69
CA ASP A 134 2.97 -11.16 5.78
C ASP A 134 1.96 -12.33 5.82
N THR A 135 1.46 -12.76 4.67
CA THR A 135 0.54 -13.91 4.60
C THR A 135 1.25 -15.19 5.07
N SER A 136 2.50 -15.39 4.67
CA SER A 136 3.32 -16.52 5.12
C SER A 136 3.49 -16.52 6.64
N ARG A 137 3.73 -15.35 7.24
CA ARG A 137 3.85 -15.23 8.70
C ARG A 137 2.55 -15.57 9.42
N ILE A 138 1.43 -15.16 8.87
CA ILE A 138 0.11 -15.49 9.43
C ILE A 138 -0.11 -17.00 9.39
N VAL A 139 0.14 -17.62 8.26
CA VAL A 139 -0.05 -19.06 8.05
C VAL A 139 0.88 -19.89 8.93
N ASN A 140 2.12 -19.48 9.10
CA ASN A 140 3.15 -20.22 9.84
C ASN A 140 3.27 -19.80 11.32
N GLY A 141 2.35 -18.99 11.81
CA GLY A 141 2.28 -18.61 13.21
C GLY A 141 3.24 -17.54 13.68
N GLY A 142 3.97 -16.88 12.76
CA GLY A 142 4.87 -15.76 13.09
C GLY A 142 4.14 -14.49 13.46
N GLU A 143 2.90 -14.31 12.98
CA GLU A 143 2.01 -13.21 13.36
C GLU A 143 0.69 -13.78 13.85
N ARG A 144 0.40 -13.60 15.13
CA ARG A 144 -0.82 -14.12 15.76
C ARG A 144 -1.84 -13.04 16.08
N ASN A 145 -1.41 -11.77 16.05
CA ASN A 145 -2.29 -10.65 16.32
C ASN A 145 -2.97 -10.24 15.01
N TYR A 146 -4.28 -10.51 14.88
CA TYR A 146 -5.03 -10.21 13.67
C TYR A 146 -5.13 -8.71 13.38
N ILE A 147 -5.04 -7.85 14.39
CA ILE A 147 -5.04 -6.40 14.22
C ILE A 147 -3.73 -5.95 13.57
N MET A 148 -2.60 -6.45 14.04
CA MET A 148 -1.28 -6.16 13.44
C MET A 148 -1.18 -6.71 12.03
N ALA A 149 -1.71 -7.92 11.79
CA ALA A 149 -1.78 -8.51 10.45
C ALA A 149 -2.61 -7.66 9.50
N THR A 150 -3.76 -7.17 9.96
CA THR A 150 -4.66 -6.33 9.16
C THR A 150 -3.99 -5.01 8.75
N ILE A 151 -3.35 -4.31 9.70
CA ILE A 151 -2.71 -3.03 9.38
C ILE A 151 -1.53 -3.22 8.43
N SER A 152 -0.74 -4.27 8.60
CA SER A 152 0.38 -4.57 7.73
C SER A 152 -0.06 -4.85 6.29
N LEU A 153 -1.06 -5.71 6.11
CA LEU A 153 -1.65 -6.01 4.80
C LEU A 153 -2.32 -4.78 4.20
N TYR A 154 -3.04 -4.01 5.00
CA TYR A 154 -3.69 -2.78 4.53
C TYR A 154 -2.67 -1.80 3.95
N LEU A 155 -1.57 -1.56 4.66
CA LEU A 155 -0.52 -0.65 4.18
C LEU A 155 0.12 -1.14 2.89
N SER A 156 0.36 -2.44 2.77
CA SER A 156 0.90 -3.02 1.54
C SER A 156 -0.06 -2.87 0.36
N ILE A 157 -1.35 -3.16 0.57
CA ILE A 157 -2.40 -3.02 -0.46
C ILE A 157 -2.56 -1.54 -0.84
N PHE A 158 -2.58 -0.65 0.14
CA PHE A 158 -2.71 0.79 -0.07
C PHE A 158 -1.56 1.35 -0.93
N ASN A 159 -0.32 1.03 -0.58
CA ASN A 159 0.85 1.44 -1.34
C ASN A 159 0.88 0.81 -2.73
N LEU A 160 0.52 -0.46 -2.83
CA LEU A 160 0.41 -1.17 -4.10
C LEU A 160 -0.57 -0.47 -5.04
N PHE A 161 -1.76 -0.14 -4.54
CA PHE A 161 -2.79 0.57 -5.30
C PHE A 161 -2.30 1.94 -5.78
N ILE A 162 -1.72 2.75 -4.90
CA ILE A 162 -1.24 4.09 -5.24
C ILE A 162 -0.18 4.03 -6.34
N HIS A 163 0.78 3.12 -6.23
CA HIS A 163 1.85 3.03 -7.21
C HIS A 163 1.39 2.40 -8.53
N LEU A 164 0.44 1.47 -8.50
CA LEU A 164 -0.22 0.98 -9.71
C LEU A 164 -1.00 2.09 -10.39
N LEU A 165 -1.71 2.90 -9.63
CA LEU A 165 -2.45 4.05 -10.14
C LEU A 165 -1.50 5.02 -10.86
N ASN A 166 -0.38 5.35 -10.25
CA ASN A 166 0.63 6.22 -10.85
C ASN A 166 1.21 5.61 -12.13
N LEU A 167 1.59 4.34 -12.10
CA LEU A 167 2.19 3.66 -13.24
C LEU A 167 1.21 3.53 -14.41
N ILE A 168 0.00 3.03 -14.15
CA ILE A 168 -1.03 2.86 -15.17
C ILE A 168 -1.44 4.22 -15.75
N GLY A 169 -1.61 5.22 -14.91
CA GLY A 169 -1.94 6.57 -15.35
C GLY A 169 -0.89 7.18 -16.27
N ALA A 170 0.39 6.98 -15.94
CA ALA A 170 1.50 7.49 -16.75
C ALA A 170 1.60 6.77 -18.11
N LEU A 171 1.32 5.45 -18.15
CA LEU A 171 1.45 4.65 -19.36
C LEU A 171 0.23 4.72 -20.26
N THR A 172 -0.97 4.88 -19.70
CA THR A 172 -2.24 4.79 -20.44
C THR A 172 -3.12 6.03 -20.34
N GLY A 173 -2.75 7.00 -19.51
CA GLY A 173 -3.54 8.20 -19.28
C GLY A 173 -3.72 9.02 -20.55
N ARG A 174 -4.95 9.52 -20.78
CA ARG A 174 -5.32 10.36 -21.90
C ARG A 174 -5.89 11.68 -21.39
N ASP A 175 -5.37 12.73 -21.93
CA ASP A 175 -5.81 14.08 -21.59
C ASP A 175 -7.20 14.42 -22.13
#